data_ca73123309086a3cfe9b318fa14f68ba
#
_entry.id   ca73123309086a3cfe9b318fa14f68ba
#
_cell.length_a   1.000
_cell.length_b   1.000
_cell.length_c   1.000
_cell.angle_alpha   90.00
_cell.angle_beta   90.00
_cell.angle_gamma   90.00
#
_symmetry.space_group_name_H-M   'P 1'
#
loop_
_entity.id
_entity.type
_entity.pdbx_description
1 polymer ?
#
loop_
_entity_poly.entity_id
_entity_poly.type
_entity_poly.pdbx_seq_one_letter_code
_entity_poly.pdbx_strand_id
1 'polypeptide(L)'
;MADYQGKKVVIIGLGMTGLSCVDFFMARGVTPRVMDTRVAPPGLDKLPEAVECHVGGLNDTWLLAADLIVASPGIALAHPSLSAAADAGVEIVGDIELFCREAQAPIIAITGSNGKSTVTTLVGEMAKAAGVNVGVGGNIGLPALMLLDTDRELYVLELSSFQLETTSSLQAVAATILNVTEDHMDRYPLGLQQYRAAKLRIYENAKTCVVNADDALTMPVRGADERCISFGVDVGDYHLNRQQGETWLRVKGEKVLNVKEMPLTGQHNYSNALAALALADAAGLPRASSLKALTTFIGLAHRFQLVLDHNGVRWINDSKATNVGSTEAALNGLQLDGTLYLLLGGDGKSADFTPLKRYLGGDRIRLYCFGRDGAELAELRPEVAVQTETMEQAMRQIAPLVKAGDMVLLSPACASLDQFKNFEQRGEMFARLAKELG
;
A
#
# COMPACT_ATOMS: atom_id res chain seq x y z
N MET A 1 -5.37 28.01 9.07
CA MET A 1 -5.79 27.90 7.65
C MET A 1 -4.81 28.66 6.79
N ALA A 2 -4.28 28.03 5.78
CA ALA A 2 -3.43 28.68 4.80
C ALA A 2 -4.28 29.62 3.92
N ASP A 3 -3.75 30.81 3.59
CA ASP A 3 -4.42 31.75 2.73
C ASP A 3 -3.98 31.59 1.27
N TYR A 4 -4.92 31.26 0.39
CA TYR A 4 -4.69 31.08 -1.04
C TYR A 4 -5.32 32.19 -1.89
N GLN A 5 -5.95 33.20 -1.27
CA GLN A 5 -6.63 34.27 -1.97
C GLN A 5 -5.68 35.03 -2.89
N GLY A 6 -6.11 35.24 -4.13
CA GLY A 6 -5.34 35.93 -5.15
C GLY A 6 -4.15 35.15 -5.74
N LYS A 7 -3.88 33.94 -5.25
CA LYS A 7 -2.81 33.10 -5.81
C LYS A 7 -3.21 32.45 -7.12
N LYS A 8 -2.27 32.39 -8.05
CA LYS A 8 -2.38 31.63 -9.29
C LYS A 8 -2.02 30.19 -9.01
N VAL A 9 -3.01 29.32 -8.93
CA VAL A 9 -2.85 27.89 -8.62
C VAL A 9 -2.97 27.07 -9.90
N VAL A 10 -2.02 26.18 -10.10
CA VAL A 10 -2.03 25.18 -11.18
C VAL A 10 -2.03 23.78 -10.59
N ILE A 11 -3.00 22.98 -10.97
CA ILE A 11 -3.13 21.57 -10.56
C ILE A 11 -2.69 20.68 -11.71
N ILE A 12 -1.79 19.74 -11.45
CA ILE A 12 -1.33 18.75 -12.42
C ILE A 12 -1.94 17.39 -12.09
N GLY A 13 -2.65 16.82 -13.05
CA GLY A 13 -3.35 15.55 -12.91
C GLY A 13 -4.84 15.71 -12.66
N LEU A 14 -5.63 15.01 -13.44
CA LEU A 14 -7.10 15.11 -13.44
C LEU A 14 -7.72 13.71 -13.25
N GLY A 15 -7.32 13.06 -12.18
CA GLY A 15 -8.00 11.92 -11.61
C GLY A 15 -8.82 12.35 -10.39
N MET A 16 -9.20 11.40 -9.55
CA MET A 16 -9.96 11.66 -8.32
C MET A 16 -9.23 12.65 -7.38
N THR A 17 -7.93 12.47 -7.21
CA THR A 17 -7.10 13.36 -6.38
C THR A 17 -7.07 14.78 -6.94
N GLY A 18 -6.85 14.95 -8.25
CA GLY A 18 -6.86 16.25 -8.90
C GLY A 18 -8.20 16.96 -8.78
N LEU A 19 -9.30 16.25 -8.98
CA LEU A 19 -10.64 16.79 -8.76
C LEU A 19 -10.88 17.24 -7.32
N SER A 20 -10.39 16.48 -6.34
CA SER A 20 -10.47 16.88 -4.92
C SER A 20 -9.71 18.17 -4.64
N CYS A 21 -8.59 18.40 -5.32
CA CYS A 21 -7.85 19.65 -5.25
C CYS A 21 -8.62 20.82 -5.88
N VAL A 22 -9.26 20.59 -7.03
CA VAL A 22 -10.15 21.59 -7.67
C VAL A 22 -11.23 22.01 -6.69
N ASP A 23 -11.96 21.05 -6.13
CA ASP A 23 -13.04 21.33 -5.16
C ASP A 23 -12.53 22.07 -3.93
N PHE A 24 -11.35 21.70 -3.43
CA PHE A 24 -10.70 22.35 -2.30
C PHE A 24 -10.47 23.85 -2.54
N PHE A 25 -9.92 24.23 -3.70
CA PHE A 25 -9.67 25.64 -4.05
C PHE A 25 -10.96 26.39 -4.39
N MET A 26 -11.85 25.77 -5.15
CA MET A 26 -13.14 26.40 -5.50
C MET A 26 -13.97 26.75 -4.25
N ALA A 27 -13.99 25.87 -3.26
CA ALA A 27 -14.65 26.12 -1.97
C ALA A 27 -14.03 27.29 -1.19
N ARG A 28 -12.80 27.67 -1.52
CA ARG A 28 -12.07 28.81 -0.91
C ARG A 28 -12.07 30.06 -1.79
N GLY A 29 -12.86 30.07 -2.84
CA GLY A 29 -12.96 31.20 -3.77
C GLY A 29 -11.74 31.40 -4.69
N VAL A 30 -10.96 30.34 -4.89
CA VAL A 30 -9.81 30.32 -5.78
C VAL A 30 -10.10 29.40 -6.95
N THR A 31 -10.07 29.93 -8.17
CA THR A 31 -10.28 29.15 -9.39
C THR A 31 -8.92 28.71 -9.94
N PRO A 32 -8.56 27.42 -9.83
CA PRO A 32 -7.29 26.93 -10.35
C PRO A 32 -7.33 26.74 -11.87
N ARG A 33 -6.15 26.62 -12.48
CA ARG A 33 -5.96 26.02 -13.78
C ARG A 33 -5.56 24.55 -13.60
N VAL A 34 -5.97 23.70 -14.53
CA VAL A 34 -5.67 22.26 -14.49
C VAL A 34 -4.95 21.82 -15.75
N MET A 35 -3.99 20.97 -15.63
CA MET A 35 -3.36 20.29 -16.77
C MET A 35 -3.18 18.81 -16.52
N ASP A 36 -3.16 18.03 -17.60
CA ASP A 36 -2.90 16.59 -17.55
C ASP A 36 -2.11 16.17 -18.78
N THR A 37 -1.13 15.30 -18.61
CA THR A 37 -0.32 14.77 -19.71
C THR A 37 -1.12 13.87 -20.65
N ARG A 38 -2.21 13.29 -20.17
CA ARG A 38 -3.15 12.48 -20.97
C ARG A 38 -4.05 13.38 -21.81
N VAL A 39 -4.40 12.91 -23.01
CA VAL A 39 -5.32 13.64 -23.92
C VAL A 39 -6.76 13.61 -23.39
N ALA A 40 -7.17 12.51 -22.77
CA ALA A 40 -8.50 12.30 -22.23
C ALA A 40 -8.43 11.77 -20.77
N PRO A 41 -8.08 12.61 -19.80
CA PRO A 41 -8.03 12.20 -18.40
C PRO A 41 -9.45 11.90 -17.86
N PRO A 42 -9.58 10.98 -16.88
CA PRO A 42 -10.88 10.48 -16.42
C PRO A 42 -11.76 11.51 -15.72
N GLY A 43 -11.21 12.62 -15.26
CA GLY A 43 -11.95 13.68 -14.58
C GLY A 43 -12.35 14.87 -15.47
N LEU A 44 -12.04 14.82 -16.77
CA LEU A 44 -12.20 15.95 -17.67
C LEU A 44 -13.67 16.43 -17.76
N ASP A 45 -14.61 15.51 -17.80
CA ASP A 45 -16.06 15.77 -17.87
C ASP A 45 -16.66 16.28 -16.56
N LYS A 46 -15.91 16.23 -15.46
CA LYS A 46 -16.33 16.66 -14.12
C LYS A 46 -15.77 18.02 -13.71
N LEU A 47 -14.95 18.64 -14.56
CA LEU A 47 -14.42 19.97 -14.26
C LEU A 47 -15.52 21.04 -14.30
N PRO A 48 -15.54 21.97 -13.32
CA PRO A 48 -16.37 23.18 -13.43
C PRO A 48 -16.02 23.98 -14.69
N GLU A 49 -17.01 24.55 -15.33
CA GLU A 49 -16.86 25.33 -16.57
C GLU A 49 -15.89 26.52 -16.44
N ALA A 50 -15.79 27.08 -15.22
CA ALA A 50 -14.89 28.19 -14.93
C ALA A 50 -13.39 27.79 -14.87
N VAL A 51 -13.08 26.50 -14.83
CA VAL A 51 -11.69 25.99 -14.69
C VAL A 51 -11.07 25.78 -16.07
N GLU A 52 -10.03 26.55 -16.38
CA GLU A 52 -9.26 26.34 -17.60
C GLU A 52 -8.47 25.02 -17.53
N CYS A 53 -8.51 24.23 -18.58
CA CYS A 53 -7.84 22.95 -18.67
C CYS A 53 -6.95 22.83 -19.90
N HIS A 54 -5.73 22.27 -19.70
CA HIS A 54 -4.79 21.92 -20.75
C HIS A 54 -4.50 20.42 -20.68
N VAL A 55 -4.73 19.69 -21.76
CA VAL A 55 -4.55 18.24 -21.86
C VAL A 55 -3.53 17.86 -22.94
N GLY A 56 -2.98 16.67 -22.84
CA GLY A 56 -2.02 16.13 -23.81
C GLY A 56 -0.59 16.61 -23.59
N GLY A 57 -0.27 17.14 -22.44
CA GLY A 57 1.06 17.62 -22.08
C GLY A 57 1.01 18.64 -20.95
N LEU A 58 2.17 19.13 -20.54
CA LEU A 58 2.30 20.23 -19.60
C LEU A 58 2.41 21.56 -20.32
N ASN A 59 1.86 22.62 -19.73
CA ASN A 59 1.93 23.98 -20.22
C ASN A 59 2.94 24.76 -19.39
N ASP A 60 4.17 24.90 -19.90
CA ASP A 60 5.27 25.55 -19.20
C ASP A 60 4.99 27.04 -18.87
N THR A 61 4.25 27.73 -19.71
CA THR A 61 3.88 29.13 -19.49
C THR A 61 2.98 29.24 -18.23
N TRP A 62 2.02 28.34 -18.06
CA TRP A 62 1.18 28.31 -16.86
C TRP A 62 1.97 27.95 -15.62
N LEU A 63 2.89 26.99 -15.72
CA LEU A 63 3.70 26.55 -14.59
C LEU A 63 4.65 27.65 -14.09
N LEU A 64 5.33 28.34 -15.01
CA LEU A 64 6.25 29.43 -14.67
C LEU A 64 5.54 30.67 -14.13
N ALA A 65 4.27 30.89 -14.50
CA ALA A 65 3.46 32.00 -14.03
C ALA A 65 2.69 31.68 -12.73
N ALA A 66 2.75 30.45 -12.24
CA ALA A 66 2.02 30.03 -11.04
C ALA A 66 2.69 30.54 -9.76
N ASP A 67 1.87 30.82 -8.75
CA ASP A 67 2.31 31.04 -7.37
C ASP A 67 2.41 29.70 -6.60
N LEU A 68 1.57 28.73 -6.98
CA LEU A 68 1.49 27.41 -6.38
C LEU A 68 1.17 26.37 -7.43
N ILE A 69 1.97 25.31 -7.48
CA ILE A 69 1.71 24.12 -8.29
C ILE A 69 1.34 22.98 -7.35
N VAL A 70 0.21 22.32 -7.62
CA VAL A 70 -0.21 21.10 -6.93
C VAL A 70 0.02 19.93 -7.88
N ALA A 71 1.08 19.17 -7.61
CA ALA A 71 1.51 18.08 -8.46
C ALA A 71 0.88 16.75 -8.04
N SER A 72 0.31 16.03 -9.01
CA SER A 72 -0.13 14.65 -8.83
C SER A 72 1.06 13.74 -8.47
N PRO A 73 0.88 12.74 -7.60
CA PRO A 73 1.90 11.72 -7.36
C PRO A 73 2.34 10.96 -8.62
N GLY A 74 1.50 10.94 -9.64
CA GLY A 74 1.78 10.29 -10.91
C GLY A 74 2.84 10.98 -11.77
N ILE A 75 3.24 12.22 -11.44
CA ILE A 75 4.27 12.94 -12.18
C ILE A 75 5.53 13.11 -11.33
N ALA A 76 6.69 12.82 -11.91
CA ALA A 76 7.96 12.96 -11.21
C ALA A 76 8.33 14.44 -11.03
N LEU A 77 8.82 14.81 -9.84
CA LEU A 77 9.37 16.16 -9.59
C LEU A 77 10.59 16.47 -10.48
N ALA A 78 11.30 15.43 -10.92
CA ALA A 78 12.40 15.54 -11.86
C ALA A 78 11.95 15.81 -13.31
N HIS A 79 10.64 15.87 -13.59
CA HIS A 79 10.17 16.27 -14.92
C HIS A 79 10.70 17.66 -15.26
N PRO A 80 11.27 17.87 -16.49
CA PRO A 80 11.92 19.13 -16.85
C PRO A 80 11.08 20.37 -16.59
N SER A 81 9.79 20.33 -16.87
CA SER A 81 8.86 21.45 -16.63
C SER A 81 8.71 21.79 -15.15
N LEU A 82 8.65 20.78 -14.27
CA LEU A 82 8.59 20.98 -12.82
C LEU A 82 9.91 21.46 -12.25
N SER A 83 11.04 20.91 -12.72
CA SER A 83 12.36 21.39 -12.33
C SER A 83 12.56 22.86 -12.69
N ALA A 84 12.17 23.26 -13.89
CA ALA A 84 12.25 24.66 -14.34
C ALA A 84 11.39 25.60 -13.49
N ALA A 85 10.18 25.19 -13.12
CA ALA A 85 9.30 25.96 -12.24
C ALA A 85 9.88 26.08 -10.82
N ALA A 86 10.44 25.00 -10.28
CA ALA A 86 11.10 25.00 -8.97
C ALA A 86 12.34 25.93 -8.97
N ASP A 87 13.17 25.86 -10.01
CA ASP A 87 14.33 26.73 -10.18
C ASP A 87 13.94 28.22 -10.30
N ALA A 88 12.75 28.50 -10.84
CA ALA A 88 12.16 29.84 -10.90
C ALA A 88 11.53 30.29 -9.57
N GLY A 89 11.55 29.46 -8.53
CA GLY A 89 11.03 29.77 -7.19
C GLY A 89 9.55 29.52 -7.01
N VAL A 90 8.87 28.77 -7.91
CA VAL A 90 7.48 28.41 -7.75
C VAL A 90 7.35 27.30 -6.71
N GLU A 91 6.44 27.48 -5.75
CA GLU A 91 6.15 26.46 -4.73
C GLU A 91 5.44 25.26 -5.39
N ILE A 92 5.97 24.05 -5.16
CA ILE A 92 5.39 22.81 -5.64
C ILE A 92 5.02 21.93 -4.44
N VAL A 93 3.74 21.57 -4.34
CA VAL A 93 3.18 20.74 -3.25
C VAL A 93 2.33 19.63 -3.83
N GLY A 94 1.90 18.69 -3.00
CA GLY A 94 0.88 17.69 -3.31
C GLY A 94 -0.42 17.91 -2.52
N ASP A 95 -1.39 17.07 -2.74
CA ASP A 95 -2.68 17.08 -2.01
C ASP A 95 -2.50 16.85 -0.50
N ILE A 96 -1.54 16.00 -0.13
CA ILE A 96 -1.25 15.69 1.28
C ILE A 96 -0.70 16.94 2.01
N GLU A 97 0.15 17.74 1.36
CA GLU A 97 0.61 19.01 1.93
C GLU A 97 -0.55 19.97 2.18
N LEU A 98 -1.47 20.11 1.21
CA LEU A 98 -2.67 20.92 1.38
C LEU A 98 -3.52 20.43 2.54
N PHE A 99 -3.71 19.10 2.63
CA PHE A 99 -4.41 18.48 3.74
C PHE A 99 -3.76 18.80 5.09
N CYS A 100 -2.44 18.65 5.21
CA CYS A 100 -1.71 18.88 6.45
C CYS A 100 -1.81 20.34 6.93
N ARG A 101 -1.91 21.28 6.00
CA ARG A 101 -2.09 22.72 6.33
C ARG A 101 -3.47 23.03 6.93
N GLU A 102 -4.46 22.17 6.71
CA GLU A 102 -5.85 22.38 7.12
C GLU A 102 -6.30 21.45 8.25
N ALA A 103 -5.74 20.26 8.35
CA ALA A 103 -6.15 19.23 9.32
C ALA A 103 -5.95 19.72 10.77
N GLN A 104 -7.00 19.62 11.58
CA GLN A 104 -7.00 20.01 12.99
C GLN A 104 -6.93 18.81 13.94
N ALA A 105 -7.40 17.63 13.50
CA ALA A 105 -7.32 16.40 14.27
C ALA A 105 -5.94 15.72 14.12
N PRO A 106 -5.53 14.91 15.09
CA PRO A 106 -4.31 14.10 14.99
C PRO A 106 -4.31 13.19 13.74
N ILE A 107 -3.11 12.95 13.21
CA ILE A 107 -2.90 12.14 12.02
C ILE A 107 -2.03 10.93 12.39
N ILE A 108 -2.50 9.73 12.05
CA ILE A 108 -1.67 8.52 11.96
C ILE A 108 -1.26 8.36 10.50
N ALA A 109 0.04 8.29 10.23
CA ALA A 109 0.59 8.22 8.88
C ALA A 109 1.27 6.87 8.63
N ILE A 110 0.92 6.22 7.54
CA ILE A 110 1.36 4.85 7.23
C ILE A 110 1.94 4.81 5.82
N THR A 111 3.18 4.36 5.70
CA THR A 111 3.83 4.03 4.43
C THR A 111 4.57 2.69 4.51
N GLY A 112 5.15 2.27 3.42
CA GLY A 112 5.88 1.02 3.28
C GLY A 112 5.78 0.52 1.85
N SER A 113 6.55 -0.49 1.49
CA SER A 113 6.41 -1.14 0.19
C SER A 113 5.16 -2.01 0.14
N ASN A 114 4.88 -2.76 1.21
CA ASN A 114 3.78 -3.71 1.30
C ASN A 114 3.04 -3.58 2.63
N GLY A 115 1.75 -3.93 2.64
CA GLY A 115 0.92 -3.95 3.86
C GLY A 115 0.25 -2.63 4.23
N LYS A 116 0.56 -1.54 3.55
CA LYS A 116 0.00 -0.20 3.84
C LYS A 116 -1.51 -0.18 3.98
N SER A 117 -2.21 -0.69 3.00
CA SER A 117 -3.69 -0.63 2.98
C SER A 117 -4.31 -1.49 4.06
N THR A 118 -3.74 -2.66 4.34
CA THR A 118 -4.20 -3.54 5.42
C THR A 118 -4.06 -2.84 6.77
N VAL A 119 -2.88 -2.29 7.06
CA VAL A 119 -2.62 -1.59 8.33
C VAL A 119 -3.47 -0.31 8.43
N THR A 120 -3.58 0.48 7.38
CA THR A 120 -4.40 1.69 7.35
C THR A 120 -5.87 1.38 7.65
N THR A 121 -6.42 0.38 6.99
CA THR A 121 -7.82 -0.02 7.20
C THR A 121 -8.03 -0.58 8.60
N LEU A 122 -7.10 -1.41 9.07
CA LEU A 122 -7.18 -2.01 10.40
C LEU A 122 -7.13 -0.97 11.52
N VAL A 123 -6.23 0.02 11.42
CA VAL A 123 -6.17 1.14 12.38
C VAL A 123 -7.47 1.96 12.35
N GLY A 124 -8.03 2.17 11.15
CA GLY A 124 -9.35 2.79 10.99
C GLY A 124 -10.45 2.02 11.71
N GLU A 125 -10.47 0.70 11.59
CA GLU A 125 -11.43 -0.17 12.30
C GLU A 125 -11.22 -0.16 13.83
N MET A 126 -9.97 -0.09 14.28
CA MET A 126 -9.65 0.09 15.70
C MET A 126 -10.22 1.41 16.26
N ALA A 127 -10.07 2.50 15.52
CA ALA A 127 -10.64 3.80 15.88
C ALA A 127 -12.16 3.78 15.90
N LYS A 128 -12.80 3.18 14.92
CA LYS A 128 -14.27 3.01 14.87
C LYS A 128 -14.78 2.17 16.05
N ALA A 129 -14.09 1.09 16.38
CA ALA A 129 -14.44 0.26 17.53
C ALA A 129 -14.32 1.02 18.85
N ALA A 130 -13.50 2.05 18.93
CA ALA A 130 -13.37 2.97 20.06
C ALA A 130 -14.42 4.09 20.06
N GLY A 131 -15.29 4.16 19.06
CA GLY A 131 -16.28 5.23 18.91
C GLY A 131 -15.72 6.57 18.42
N VAL A 132 -14.53 6.56 17.84
CA VAL A 132 -13.84 7.78 17.33
C VAL A 132 -14.36 8.12 15.93
N ASN A 133 -14.67 9.41 15.72
CA ASN A 133 -14.96 9.91 14.37
C ASN A 133 -13.66 10.03 13.56
N VAL A 134 -13.36 8.98 12.80
CA VAL A 134 -12.12 8.84 12.06
C VAL A 134 -12.30 9.02 10.56
N GLY A 135 -11.40 9.77 9.92
CA GLY A 135 -11.25 9.83 8.46
C GLY A 135 -10.13 8.92 8.00
N VAL A 136 -10.41 7.99 7.10
CA VAL A 136 -9.45 7.00 6.59
C VAL A 136 -9.32 7.16 5.07
N GLY A 137 -8.13 7.35 4.57
CA GLY A 137 -7.90 7.49 3.13
C GLY A 137 -6.46 7.88 2.79
N GLY A 138 -6.31 8.69 1.75
CA GLY A 138 -5.02 9.12 1.20
C GLY A 138 -4.72 8.41 -0.11
N ASN A 139 -3.65 7.61 -0.14
CA ASN A 139 -3.32 6.79 -1.32
C ASN A 139 -4.30 5.63 -1.55
N ILE A 140 -5.11 5.31 -0.57
CA ILE A 140 -6.20 4.32 -0.63
C ILE A 140 -7.54 5.02 -0.41
N GLY A 141 -8.58 4.51 -1.03
CA GLY A 141 -9.94 4.98 -0.82
C GLY A 141 -10.14 6.44 -1.26
N LEU A 142 -10.67 7.27 -0.34
CA LEU A 142 -10.89 8.68 -0.62
C LEU A 142 -9.59 9.48 -0.56
N PRO A 143 -9.40 10.43 -1.49
CA PRO A 143 -8.34 11.43 -1.39
C PRO A 143 -8.39 12.14 -0.02
N ALA A 144 -7.22 12.47 0.53
CA ALA A 144 -7.12 13.05 1.88
C ALA A 144 -7.97 14.33 2.03
N LEU A 145 -7.98 15.20 1.04
CA LEU A 145 -8.76 16.45 1.09
C LEU A 145 -10.27 16.25 1.26
N MET A 146 -10.79 15.11 0.77
CA MET A 146 -12.20 14.75 0.94
C MET A 146 -12.54 14.26 2.35
N LEU A 147 -11.54 13.98 3.17
CA LEU A 147 -11.70 13.54 4.56
C LEU A 147 -11.84 14.72 5.52
N LEU A 148 -11.42 15.93 5.11
CA LEU A 148 -11.43 17.12 5.96
C LEU A 148 -12.84 17.41 6.48
N ASP A 149 -12.98 17.44 7.80
CA ASP A 149 -14.20 17.75 8.50
C ASP A 149 -13.83 18.32 9.88
N THR A 150 -14.56 19.32 10.35
CA THR A 150 -14.33 19.95 11.65
C THR A 150 -14.64 19.03 12.82
N ASP A 151 -15.47 18.01 12.60
CA ASP A 151 -15.88 17.06 13.63
C ASP A 151 -14.96 15.83 13.71
N ARG A 152 -13.93 15.75 12.85
CA ARG A 152 -12.96 14.67 12.92
C ARG A 152 -12.18 14.68 14.22
N GLU A 153 -12.02 13.52 14.81
CA GLU A 153 -11.23 13.29 16.02
C GLU A 153 -9.88 12.64 15.70
N LEU A 154 -9.76 11.99 14.53
CA LEU A 154 -8.55 11.31 14.07
C LEU A 154 -8.58 11.17 12.54
N TYR A 155 -7.39 11.27 11.93
CA TYR A 155 -7.16 10.86 10.54
C TYR A 155 -6.18 9.70 10.49
N VAL A 156 -6.45 8.73 9.62
CA VAL A 156 -5.54 7.62 9.33
C VAL A 156 -5.26 7.65 7.83
N LEU A 157 -4.02 7.94 7.46
CA LEU A 157 -3.62 8.15 6.08
C LEU A 157 -2.63 7.09 5.60
N GLU A 158 -2.96 6.46 4.48
CA GLU A 158 -1.98 5.74 3.68
C GLU A 158 -1.25 6.73 2.78
N LEU A 159 0.08 6.73 2.83
CA LEU A 159 0.93 7.64 2.06
C LEU A 159 1.93 6.86 1.21
N SER A 160 1.95 7.15 -0.09
CA SER A 160 2.98 6.65 -1.00
C SER A 160 4.28 7.44 -0.84
N SER A 161 5.39 6.88 -1.34
CA SER A 161 6.66 7.60 -1.42
C SER A 161 6.53 8.88 -2.25
N PHE A 162 5.76 8.85 -3.33
CA PHE A 162 5.52 10.00 -4.21
C PHE A 162 4.77 11.13 -3.51
N GLN A 163 3.77 10.80 -2.69
CA GLN A 163 3.06 11.80 -1.88
C GLN A 163 3.96 12.42 -0.82
N LEU A 164 4.84 11.64 -0.21
CA LEU A 164 5.78 12.13 0.79
C LEU A 164 6.82 13.08 0.22
N GLU A 165 7.23 12.91 -1.03
CA GLU A 165 8.17 13.82 -1.71
C GLU A 165 7.68 15.27 -1.78
N THR A 166 6.36 15.48 -1.83
CA THR A 166 5.72 16.79 -1.93
C THR A 166 5.08 17.26 -0.62
N THR A 167 5.42 16.63 0.50
CA THR A 167 4.86 16.90 1.82
C THR A 167 5.95 17.34 2.78
N SER A 168 5.76 18.48 3.46
CA SER A 168 6.70 19.03 4.45
C SER A 168 6.05 19.38 5.79
N SER A 169 4.74 19.60 5.82
CA SER A 169 4.00 20.04 7.02
C SER A 169 3.33 18.90 7.79
N LEU A 170 3.63 17.64 7.46
CA LEU A 170 3.09 16.49 8.18
C LEU A 170 3.66 16.44 9.61
N GLN A 171 2.76 16.42 10.60
CA GLN A 171 3.06 16.25 12.01
C GLN A 171 2.23 15.09 12.55
N ALA A 172 2.67 13.87 12.28
CA ALA A 172 1.94 12.67 12.70
C ALA A 172 2.05 12.45 14.22
N VAL A 173 0.94 12.09 14.85
CA VAL A 173 0.95 11.61 16.24
C VAL A 173 1.66 10.26 16.34
N ALA A 174 1.51 9.43 15.30
CA ALA A 174 2.25 8.19 15.10
C ALA A 174 2.47 7.98 13.61
N ALA A 175 3.65 7.54 13.23
CA ALA A 175 4.01 7.26 11.84
C ALA A 175 4.76 5.94 11.75
N THR A 176 4.59 5.23 10.63
CA THR A 176 5.32 3.99 10.38
C THR A 176 5.78 3.87 8.93
N ILE A 177 6.94 3.27 8.77
CA ILE A 177 7.37 2.60 7.55
C ILE A 177 7.29 1.10 7.84
N LEU A 178 6.39 0.38 7.19
CA LEU A 178 6.17 -1.04 7.48
C LEU A 178 7.32 -1.93 7.02
N ASN A 179 7.86 -1.62 5.84
CA ASN A 179 8.98 -2.32 5.21
C ASN A 179 9.48 -1.50 4.03
N VAL A 180 10.71 -1.79 3.58
CA VAL A 180 11.31 -1.19 2.38
C VAL A 180 11.92 -2.29 1.53
N THR A 181 11.30 -2.58 0.40
CA THR A 181 11.78 -3.49 -0.63
C THR A 181 11.71 -2.79 -1.99
N GLU A 182 12.48 -3.24 -2.96
CA GLU A 182 12.47 -2.62 -4.30
C GLU A 182 11.06 -2.58 -4.88
N ASP A 183 10.64 -1.38 -5.23
CA ASP A 183 9.44 -1.08 -6.01
C ASP A 183 9.62 0.30 -6.64
N HIS A 184 8.95 0.55 -7.75
CA HIS A 184 9.00 1.83 -8.46
C HIS A 184 10.42 2.30 -8.83
N MET A 185 11.33 1.37 -9.16
CA MET A 185 12.71 1.71 -9.51
C MET A 185 12.83 2.52 -10.81
N ASP A 186 11.80 2.51 -11.64
CA ASP A 186 11.64 3.41 -12.79
C ASP A 186 11.55 4.89 -12.37
N ARG A 187 11.03 5.19 -11.19
CA ARG A 187 10.90 6.52 -10.60
C ARG A 187 12.09 6.92 -9.72
N TYR A 188 12.90 5.96 -9.30
CA TYR A 188 14.03 6.14 -8.38
C TYR A 188 15.35 5.68 -9.04
N PRO A 189 15.93 6.50 -9.96
CA PRO A 189 17.12 6.11 -10.71
C PRO A 189 18.38 5.89 -9.85
N LEU A 190 18.40 6.44 -8.62
CA LEU A 190 19.48 6.19 -7.65
C LEU A 190 19.22 4.95 -6.79
N GLY A 191 18.15 4.19 -7.06
CA GLY A 191 17.85 2.90 -6.48
C GLY A 191 17.13 2.95 -5.13
N LEU A 192 17.26 1.86 -4.40
CA LEU A 192 16.54 1.61 -3.14
C LEU A 192 16.75 2.70 -2.08
N GLN A 193 17.94 3.28 -2.02
CA GLN A 193 18.24 4.33 -1.02
C GLN A 193 17.48 5.63 -1.30
N GLN A 194 17.26 5.97 -2.57
CA GLN A 194 16.44 7.11 -2.94
C GLN A 194 14.97 6.88 -2.60
N TYR A 195 14.45 5.70 -2.88
CA TYR A 195 13.09 5.29 -2.52
C TYR A 195 12.89 5.30 -1.00
N ARG A 196 13.84 4.75 -0.25
CA ARG A 196 13.87 4.79 1.21
C ARG A 196 13.85 6.22 1.74
N ALA A 197 14.69 7.10 1.19
CA ALA A 197 14.77 8.50 1.60
C ALA A 197 13.42 9.23 1.47
N ALA A 198 12.67 8.97 0.41
CA ALA A 198 11.32 9.51 0.24
C ALA A 198 10.38 9.04 1.36
N LYS A 199 10.42 7.76 1.73
CA LYS A 199 9.60 7.22 2.83
C LYS A 199 9.99 7.73 4.20
N LEU A 200 11.28 7.93 4.46
CA LEU A 200 11.79 8.43 5.74
C LEU A 200 11.25 9.82 6.11
N ARG A 201 10.79 10.60 5.13
CA ARG A 201 10.14 11.89 5.36
C ARG A 201 8.91 11.80 6.28
N ILE A 202 8.26 10.62 6.36
CA ILE A 202 7.10 10.41 7.23
C ILE A 202 7.41 10.62 8.71
N TYR A 203 8.68 10.45 9.09
CA TYR A 203 9.12 10.59 10.49
C TYR A 203 9.57 11.99 10.89
N GLU A 204 9.75 12.90 9.94
CA GLU A 204 10.42 14.19 10.18
C GLU A 204 9.86 14.95 11.41
N ASN A 205 8.55 15.03 11.54
CA ASN A 205 7.89 15.72 12.66
C ASN A 205 6.94 14.79 13.44
N ALA A 206 7.14 13.48 13.34
CA ALA A 206 6.30 12.51 14.04
C ALA A 206 6.58 12.54 15.55
N LYS A 207 5.52 12.47 16.34
CA LYS A 207 5.62 12.35 17.80
C LYS A 207 6.12 10.97 18.21
N THR A 208 5.62 9.92 17.52
CA THR A 208 6.05 8.53 17.72
C THR A 208 6.37 7.91 16.37
N CYS A 209 7.55 7.28 16.26
CA CYS A 209 7.98 6.53 15.11
C CYS A 209 7.82 5.04 15.40
N VAL A 210 6.98 4.35 14.63
CA VAL A 210 6.80 2.90 14.72
C VAL A 210 7.69 2.24 13.68
N VAL A 211 8.71 1.53 14.11
CA VAL A 211 9.74 0.96 13.25
C VAL A 211 9.67 -0.57 13.22
N ASN A 212 10.06 -1.16 12.11
CA ASN A 212 10.09 -2.61 11.97
C ASN A 212 11.46 -3.15 12.43
N ALA A 213 11.49 -3.91 13.53
CA ALA A 213 12.72 -4.48 14.06
C ALA A 213 13.37 -5.52 13.13
N ASP A 214 12.59 -6.10 12.21
CA ASP A 214 13.07 -7.08 11.22
C ASP A 214 13.59 -6.43 9.94
N ASP A 215 13.43 -5.11 9.79
CA ASP A 215 13.84 -4.36 8.60
C ASP A 215 14.54 -3.04 8.99
N ALA A 216 15.86 -3.07 8.99
CA ALA A 216 16.69 -1.93 9.35
C ALA A 216 16.48 -0.71 8.43
N LEU A 217 15.97 -0.90 7.21
CA LEU A 217 15.69 0.20 6.27
C LEU A 217 14.50 1.05 6.71
N THR A 218 13.69 0.58 7.67
CA THR A 218 12.59 1.35 8.25
C THR A 218 13.02 2.30 9.37
N MET A 219 14.26 2.20 9.84
CA MET A 219 14.79 3.02 10.92
C MET A 219 15.07 4.45 10.44
N PRO A 220 14.83 5.47 11.28
CA PRO A 220 15.29 6.83 11.01
C PRO A 220 16.80 6.89 10.76
N VAL A 221 17.26 7.88 9.99
CA VAL A 221 18.69 8.02 9.62
C VAL A 221 19.61 8.11 10.84
N ARG A 222 19.14 8.76 11.91
CA ARG A 222 19.91 8.88 13.18
C ARG A 222 19.78 7.66 14.09
N GLY A 223 19.13 6.58 13.60
CA GLY A 223 18.83 5.41 14.40
C GLY A 223 17.61 5.58 15.31
N ALA A 224 17.35 4.56 16.14
CA ALA A 224 16.28 4.63 17.12
C ALA A 224 16.58 5.67 18.19
N ASP A 225 15.60 6.50 18.50
CA ASP A 225 15.61 7.49 19.58
C ASP A 225 14.41 7.25 20.52
N GLU A 226 14.23 8.11 21.52
CA GLU A 226 13.14 8.02 22.50
C GLU A 226 11.72 8.02 21.88
N ARG A 227 11.60 8.50 20.64
CA ARG A 227 10.32 8.49 19.90
C ARG A 227 10.01 7.15 19.24
N CYS A 228 11.00 6.26 19.14
CA CYS A 228 10.87 5.01 18.43
C CYS A 228 10.30 3.91 19.32
N ILE A 229 9.24 3.27 18.82
CA ILE A 229 8.77 1.97 19.31
C ILE A 229 8.84 0.97 18.16
N SER A 230 9.06 -0.30 18.48
CA SER A 230 9.33 -1.31 17.46
C SER A 230 8.30 -2.42 17.45
N PHE A 231 8.05 -2.94 16.26
CA PHE A 231 7.34 -4.21 16.05
C PHE A 231 8.21 -5.18 15.26
N GLY A 232 8.01 -6.45 15.45
CA GLY A 232 8.75 -7.49 14.71
C GLY A 232 8.21 -8.87 15.00
N VAL A 233 8.72 -9.88 14.29
CA VAL A 233 8.27 -11.26 14.45
C VAL A 233 8.75 -11.85 15.76
N ASP A 234 10.04 -11.82 16.01
CA ASP A 234 10.64 -12.44 17.20
C ASP A 234 11.19 -11.41 18.20
N VAL A 235 11.34 -10.17 17.78
CA VAL A 235 11.91 -9.08 18.59
C VAL A 235 11.11 -7.79 18.42
N GLY A 236 11.20 -6.90 19.38
CA GLY A 236 10.53 -5.61 19.38
C GLY A 236 9.65 -5.41 20.60
N ASP A 237 9.14 -4.18 20.77
CA ASP A 237 8.18 -3.87 21.83
C ASP A 237 6.85 -4.59 21.59
N TYR A 238 6.50 -4.77 20.31
CA TYR A 238 5.34 -5.50 19.79
C TYR A 238 5.85 -6.67 18.95
N HIS A 239 5.71 -7.90 19.43
CA HIS A 239 6.26 -9.08 18.73
C HIS A 239 5.36 -10.31 18.88
N LEU A 240 5.67 -11.36 18.13
CA LEU A 240 5.03 -12.66 18.26
C LEU A 240 5.74 -13.47 19.33
N ASN A 241 4.97 -14.24 20.09
CA ASN A 241 5.50 -15.26 21.00
C ASN A 241 4.94 -16.62 20.59
N ARG A 242 5.85 -17.51 20.21
CA ARG A 242 5.52 -18.90 19.83
C ARG A 242 5.93 -19.81 20.97
N GLN A 243 4.94 -20.38 21.63
CA GLN A 243 5.19 -21.27 22.77
C GLN A 243 4.12 -22.38 22.78
N GLN A 244 4.57 -23.63 22.94
CA GLN A 244 3.70 -24.81 23.07
C GLN A 244 2.68 -24.97 21.92
N GLY A 245 3.08 -24.64 20.69
CA GLY A 245 2.22 -24.73 19.49
C GLY A 245 1.20 -23.59 19.37
N GLU A 246 1.23 -22.62 20.24
CA GLU A 246 0.43 -21.41 20.16
C GLU A 246 1.28 -20.20 19.75
N THR A 247 0.65 -19.25 19.05
CA THR A 247 1.25 -17.98 18.68
C THR A 247 0.41 -16.84 19.28
N TRP A 248 1.07 -15.96 20.01
CA TRP A 248 0.46 -14.82 20.67
C TRP A 248 1.05 -13.51 20.19
N LEU A 249 0.23 -12.49 20.07
CA LEU A 249 0.70 -11.11 20.02
C LEU A 249 1.14 -10.71 21.43
N ARG A 250 2.34 -10.14 21.53
CA ARG A 250 2.90 -9.62 22.78
C ARG A 250 3.19 -8.14 22.67
N VAL A 251 2.91 -7.43 23.74
CA VAL A 251 3.23 -6.02 23.90
C VAL A 251 4.03 -5.82 25.17
N LYS A 252 5.28 -5.37 25.04
CA LYS A 252 6.20 -5.13 26.17
C LYS A 252 6.23 -6.29 27.18
N GLY A 253 6.25 -7.50 26.63
CA GLY A 253 6.33 -8.72 27.43
C GLY A 253 5.00 -9.35 27.83
N GLU A 254 3.88 -8.68 27.65
CA GLU A 254 2.55 -9.19 27.98
C GLU A 254 1.85 -9.84 26.78
N LYS A 255 1.28 -11.03 26.94
CA LYS A 255 0.41 -11.65 25.95
C LYS A 255 -0.92 -10.91 25.90
N VAL A 256 -1.29 -10.40 24.71
CA VAL A 256 -2.51 -9.61 24.56
C VAL A 256 -3.59 -10.28 23.72
N LEU A 257 -3.21 -11.12 22.75
CA LEU A 257 -4.14 -11.82 21.87
C LEU A 257 -3.51 -13.08 21.29
N ASN A 258 -4.26 -14.19 21.31
CA ASN A 258 -3.89 -15.39 20.55
C ASN A 258 -4.25 -15.19 19.08
N VAL A 259 -3.32 -15.47 18.18
CA VAL A 259 -3.56 -15.28 16.72
C VAL A 259 -4.69 -16.15 16.17
N LYS A 260 -5.04 -17.25 16.85
CA LYS A 260 -6.20 -18.09 16.52
C LYS A 260 -7.52 -17.35 16.60
N GLU A 261 -7.59 -16.27 17.39
CA GLU A 261 -8.76 -15.42 17.52
C GLU A 261 -8.91 -14.41 16.37
N MET A 262 -7.87 -14.27 15.53
CA MET A 262 -7.87 -13.38 14.38
C MET A 262 -8.33 -14.12 13.12
N PRO A 263 -9.26 -13.54 12.33
CA PRO A 263 -9.58 -14.06 10.99
C PRO A 263 -8.42 -13.98 10.02
N LEU A 264 -7.54 -12.97 10.19
CA LEU A 264 -6.32 -12.82 9.39
C LEU A 264 -5.36 -13.97 9.68
N THR A 265 -4.75 -14.51 8.63
CA THR A 265 -3.76 -15.59 8.71
C THR A 265 -2.48 -15.20 7.97
N GLY A 266 -1.39 -15.88 8.32
CA GLY A 266 -0.09 -15.65 7.75
C GLY A 266 0.79 -14.70 8.58
N GLN A 267 2.10 -14.97 8.62
CA GLN A 267 3.05 -14.22 9.44
C GLN A 267 3.07 -12.73 9.08
N HIS A 268 2.98 -12.39 7.78
CA HIS A 268 2.93 -11.00 7.32
C HIS A 268 1.69 -10.25 7.86
N ASN A 269 0.54 -10.91 7.97
CA ASN A 269 -0.66 -10.32 8.56
C ASN A 269 -0.55 -10.18 10.08
N TYR A 270 0.15 -11.09 10.76
CA TYR A 270 0.43 -10.92 12.19
C TYR A 270 1.37 -9.74 12.43
N SER A 271 2.36 -9.55 11.57
CA SER A 271 3.23 -8.37 11.58
C SER A 271 2.44 -7.08 11.33
N ASN A 272 1.53 -7.08 10.36
CA ASN A 272 0.62 -5.96 10.13
C ASN A 272 -0.26 -5.64 11.34
N ALA A 273 -0.77 -6.67 12.03
CA ALA A 273 -1.55 -6.52 13.26
C ALA A 273 -0.74 -5.88 14.39
N LEU A 274 0.51 -6.30 14.56
CA LEU A 274 1.43 -5.72 15.55
C LEU A 274 1.73 -4.23 15.26
N ALA A 275 1.99 -3.89 14.01
CA ALA A 275 2.19 -2.51 13.58
C ALA A 275 0.94 -1.65 13.82
N ALA A 276 -0.23 -2.15 13.46
CA ALA A 276 -1.50 -1.46 13.68
C ALA A 276 -1.77 -1.23 15.18
N LEU A 277 -1.52 -2.22 16.02
CA LEU A 277 -1.68 -2.12 17.46
C LEU A 277 -0.72 -1.09 18.06
N ALA A 278 0.54 -1.07 17.61
CA ALA A 278 1.52 -0.08 18.03
C ALA A 278 1.11 1.36 17.66
N LEU A 279 0.60 1.56 16.45
CA LEU A 279 0.09 2.86 16.00
C LEU A 279 -1.12 3.31 16.80
N ALA A 280 -2.06 2.40 17.03
CA ALA A 280 -3.28 2.67 17.79
C ALA A 280 -2.97 3.03 19.26
N ASP A 281 -2.09 2.29 19.91
CA ASP A 281 -1.64 2.58 21.27
C ASP A 281 -0.93 3.95 21.34
N ALA A 282 -0.04 4.26 20.39
CA ALA A 282 0.68 5.53 20.31
C ALA A 282 -0.27 6.72 20.12
N ALA A 283 -1.38 6.52 19.41
CA ALA A 283 -2.41 7.54 19.22
C ALA A 283 -3.40 7.64 20.40
N GLY A 284 -3.26 6.80 21.43
CA GLY A 284 -4.10 6.80 22.60
C GLY A 284 -5.45 6.09 22.44
N LEU A 285 -5.61 5.26 21.42
CA LEU A 285 -6.83 4.44 21.29
C LEU A 285 -6.85 3.36 22.38
N PRO A 286 -8.04 3.06 22.98
CA PRO A 286 -8.16 2.01 23.97
C PRO A 286 -7.74 0.65 23.41
N ARG A 287 -6.84 -0.05 24.11
CA ARG A 287 -6.37 -1.36 23.68
C ARG A 287 -7.49 -2.37 23.51
N ALA A 288 -8.46 -2.39 24.39
CA ALA A 288 -9.62 -3.30 24.31
C ALA A 288 -10.36 -3.16 22.98
N SER A 289 -10.55 -1.93 22.48
CA SER A 289 -11.18 -1.65 21.19
C SER A 289 -10.32 -2.12 20.02
N SER A 290 -9.00 -1.92 20.10
CA SER A 290 -8.04 -2.37 19.10
C SER A 290 -8.00 -3.89 19.00
N LEU A 291 -7.98 -4.60 20.13
CA LEU A 291 -8.01 -6.07 20.17
C LEU A 291 -9.33 -6.61 19.62
N LYS A 292 -10.44 -5.95 19.94
CA LYS A 292 -11.76 -6.33 19.38
C LYS A 292 -11.76 -6.22 17.85
N ALA A 293 -11.22 -5.13 17.29
CA ALA A 293 -11.09 -4.96 15.85
C ALA A 293 -10.25 -6.08 15.21
N LEU A 294 -9.16 -6.51 15.85
CA LEU A 294 -8.34 -7.63 15.38
C LEU A 294 -9.11 -8.96 15.34
N THR A 295 -10.08 -9.18 16.20
CA THR A 295 -10.90 -10.41 16.21
C THR A 295 -12.00 -10.42 15.15
N THR A 296 -12.32 -9.28 14.56
CA THR A 296 -13.41 -9.13 13.58
C THR A 296 -12.94 -8.77 12.17
N PHE A 297 -11.72 -8.26 12.02
CA PHE A 297 -11.18 -7.83 10.74
C PHE A 297 -10.82 -9.01 9.86
N ILE A 298 -11.53 -9.17 8.75
CA ILE A 298 -11.36 -10.30 7.82
C ILE A 298 -10.32 -10.05 6.74
N GLY A 299 -9.66 -8.88 6.73
CA GLY A 299 -8.70 -8.50 5.71
C GLY A 299 -9.33 -7.75 4.54
N LEU A 300 -8.51 -7.47 3.55
CA LEU A 300 -8.90 -6.80 2.31
C LEU A 300 -9.02 -7.80 1.18
N ALA A 301 -9.92 -7.53 0.24
CA ALA A 301 -10.00 -8.30 -0.99
C ALA A 301 -8.66 -8.31 -1.72
N HIS A 302 -8.34 -9.42 -2.35
CA HIS A 302 -7.11 -9.61 -3.13
C HIS A 302 -5.80 -9.57 -2.34
N ARG A 303 -5.85 -9.60 -1.00
CA ARG A 303 -4.68 -9.58 -0.11
C ARG A 303 -4.67 -10.81 0.78
N PHE A 304 -4.04 -11.87 0.29
CA PHE A 304 -3.99 -13.19 0.95
C PHE A 304 -5.38 -13.64 1.42
N GLN A 305 -6.38 -13.44 0.58
CA GLN A 305 -7.78 -13.65 0.87
C GLN A 305 -8.16 -15.10 0.60
N LEU A 306 -8.68 -15.79 1.61
CA LEU A 306 -9.29 -17.12 1.42
C LEU A 306 -10.60 -16.94 0.66
N VAL A 307 -10.64 -17.40 -0.61
CA VAL A 307 -11.85 -17.27 -1.46
C VAL A 307 -12.68 -18.56 -1.52
N LEU A 308 -12.05 -19.70 -1.25
CA LEU A 308 -12.70 -21.00 -1.17
C LEU A 308 -11.89 -21.92 -0.26
N ASP A 309 -12.59 -22.61 0.66
CA ASP A 309 -12.11 -23.77 1.40
C ASP A 309 -13.10 -24.89 1.15
N HIS A 310 -12.73 -25.84 0.30
CA HIS A 310 -13.62 -26.92 -0.12
C HIS A 310 -12.85 -28.23 -0.22
N ASN A 311 -13.42 -29.31 0.32
CA ASN A 311 -12.79 -30.62 0.36
C ASN A 311 -11.37 -30.61 0.94
N GLY A 312 -11.08 -29.71 1.86
CA GLY A 312 -9.76 -29.54 2.46
C GLY A 312 -8.73 -28.85 1.58
N VAL A 313 -9.14 -28.29 0.45
CA VAL A 313 -8.31 -27.48 -0.44
C VAL A 313 -8.61 -26.01 -0.23
N ARG A 314 -7.57 -25.23 0.03
CA ARG A 314 -7.68 -23.78 0.24
C ARG A 314 -7.25 -23.03 -1.02
N TRP A 315 -8.12 -22.15 -1.50
CA TRP A 315 -7.86 -21.26 -2.65
C TRP A 315 -7.69 -19.84 -2.14
N ILE A 316 -6.50 -19.27 -2.32
CA ILE A 316 -6.13 -17.99 -1.72
C ILE A 316 -5.78 -16.98 -2.81
N ASN A 317 -6.50 -15.85 -2.77
CA ASN A 317 -6.36 -14.73 -3.68
C ASN A 317 -5.43 -13.66 -3.07
N ASP A 318 -4.23 -13.58 -3.61
CA ASP A 318 -3.23 -12.56 -3.29
C ASP A 318 -2.85 -11.74 -4.54
N SER A 319 -3.85 -11.43 -5.37
CA SER A 319 -3.65 -10.73 -6.64
C SER A 319 -2.99 -9.36 -6.48
N LYS A 320 -3.10 -8.73 -5.30
CA LYS A 320 -2.42 -7.48 -4.98
C LYS A 320 -0.90 -7.63 -4.87
N ALA A 321 -0.36 -8.83 -4.78
CA ALA A 321 1.08 -9.08 -4.81
C ALA A 321 1.66 -8.81 -6.21
N THR A 322 1.80 -7.54 -6.56
CA THR A 322 2.25 -7.04 -7.87
C THR A 322 3.76 -6.82 -7.96
N ASN A 323 4.49 -7.18 -6.92
CA ASN A 323 5.95 -7.15 -6.87
C ASN A 323 6.52 -8.36 -6.13
N VAL A 324 7.82 -8.58 -6.28
CA VAL A 324 8.54 -9.73 -5.69
C VAL A 324 8.41 -9.75 -4.16
N GLY A 325 8.60 -8.61 -3.51
CA GLY A 325 8.55 -8.51 -2.04
C GLY A 325 7.20 -8.89 -1.46
N SER A 326 6.10 -8.58 -2.15
CA SER A 326 4.75 -9.00 -1.72
C SER A 326 4.59 -10.52 -1.76
N THR A 327 5.09 -11.17 -2.80
CA THR A 327 5.05 -12.63 -2.91
C THR A 327 6.00 -13.30 -1.91
N GLU A 328 7.18 -12.73 -1.68
CA GLU A 328 8.06 -13.19 -0.58
C GLU A 328 7.32 -13.16 0.77
N ALA A 329 6.61 -12.05 1.06
CA ALA A 329 5.83 -11.92 2.29
C ALA A 329 4.74 -12.99 2.41
N ALA A 330 4.05 -13.31 1.30
CA ALA A 330 3.04 -14.37 1.28
C ALA A 330 3.63 -15.77 1.52
N LEU A 331 4.82 -16.03 1.01
CA LEU A 331 5.49 -17.33 1.14
C LEU A 331 6.23 -17.51 2.46
N ASN A 332 6.65 -16.40 3.07
CA ASN A 332 7.42 -16.43 4.31
C ASN A 332 6.59 -16.97 5.48
N GLY A 333 7.05 -18.05 6.09
CA GLY A 333 6.36 -18.68 7.21
C GLY A 333 5.08 -19.41 6.85
N LEU A 334 4.83 -19.67 5.57
CA LEU A 334 3.66 -20.40 5.09
C LEU A 334 3.67 -21.84 5.61
N GLN A 335 2.57 -22.23 6.27
CA GLN A 335 2.37 -23.59 6.77
C GLN A 335 1.63 -24.41 5.73
N LEU A 336 2.23 -25.50 5.29
CA LEU A 336 1.69 -26.39 4.26
C LEU A 336 1.43 -27.77 4.83
N ASP A 337 0.20 -28.25 4.74
CA ASP A 337 -0.17 -29.63 5.07
C ASP A 337 0.00 -30.55 3.86
N GLY A 338 -0.20 -30.02 2.66
CA GLY A 338 -0.08 -30.70 1.38
C GLY A 338 0.80 -29.96 0.39
N THR A 339 0.43 -30.00 -0.88
CA THR A 339 1.12 -29.33 -1.98
C THR A 339 0.67 -27.89 -2.12
N LEU A 340 1.62 -26.99 -2.32
CA LEU A 340 1.36 -25.61 -2.77
C LEU A 340 1.41 -25.54 -4.29
N TYR A 341 0.29 -25.17 -4.89
CA TYR A 341 0.20 -24.77 -6.29
C TYR A 341 0.27 -23.25 -6.35
N LEU A 342 1.44 -22.73 -6.72
CA LEU A 342 1.71 -21.29 -6.74
C LEU A 342 1.56 -20.75 -8.16
N LEU A 343 0.63 -19.81 -8.34
CA LEU A 343 0.44 -19.08 -9.60
C LEU A 343 1.28 -17.79 -9.57
N LEU A 344 2.23 -17.73 -10.50
CA LEU A 344 3.15 -16.60 -10.71
C LEU A 344 2.96 -16.07 -12.13
N GLY A 345 2.94 -14.76 -12.31
CA GLY A 345 2.89 -14.24 -13.68
C GLY A 345 2.27 -12.87 -13.84
N GLY A 346 2.50 -12.32 -15.02
CA GLY A 346 2.13 -10.99 -15.41
C GLY A 346 3.31 -10.19 -15.94
N ASP A 347 3.26 -8.86 -15.79
CA ASP A 347 4.35 -7.95 -16.13
C ASP A 347 5.20 -7.66 -14.87
N GLY A 348 6.39 -8.19 -14.84
CA GLY A 348 7.35 -8.01 -13.74
C GLY A 348 8.03 -6.65 -13.71
N LYS A 349 7.81 -5.78 -14.69
CA LYS A 349 8.42 -4.44 -14.75
C LYS A 349 9.95 -4.50 -14.62
N SER A 350 10.57 -5.46 -15.28
CA SER A 350 12.02 -5.72 -15.24
C SER A 350 12.57 -6.06 -13.83
N ALA A 351 11.73 -6.62 -12.96
CA ALA A 351 12.16 -7.05 -11.63
C ALA A 351 13.09 -8.26 -11.68
N ASP A 352 13.98 -8.37 -10.71
CA ASP A 352 14.74 -9.59 -10.44
C ASP A 352 13.88 -10.55 -9.60
N PHE A 353 13.52 -11.70 -10.14
CA PHE A 353 12.74 -12.72 -9.44
C PHE A 353 13.58 -13.66 -8.56
N THR A 354 14.90 -13.58 -8.64
CA THR A 354 15.82 -14.47 -7.92
C THR A 354 15.56 -14.56 -6.40
N PRO A 355 15.16 -13.48 -5.70
CA PRO A 355 14.85 -13.56 -4.27
C PRO A 355 13.77 -14.58 -3.90
N LEU A 356 12.87 -14.94 -4.84
CA LEU A 356 11.84 -15.93 -4.60
C LEU A 356 12.40 -17.36 -4.42
N LYS A 357 13.58 -17.66 -4.99
CA LYS A 357 14.15 -19.02 -4.98
C LYS A 357 14.25 -19.64 -3.59
N ARG A 358 14.59 -18.84 -2.58
CA ARG A 358 14.73 -19.32 -1.20
C ARG A 358 13.43 -19.89 -0.59
N TYR A 359 12.26 -19.50 -1.15
CA TYR A 359 10.95 -19.95 -0.68
C TYR A 359 10.39 -21.11 -1.51
N LEU A 360 11.03 -21.44 -2.64
CA LEU A 360 10.50 -22.40 -3.61
C LEU A 360 11.12 -23.80 -3.47
N GLY A 361 11.87 -24.04 -2.40
CA GLY A 361 12.51 -25.34 -2.14
C GLY A 361 11.53 -26.41 -1.68
N GLY A 362 11.99 -27.68 -1.69
CA GLY A 362 11.22 -28.83 -1.21
C GLY A 362 10.35 -29.49 -2.28
N ASP A 363 9.67 -30.57 -1.88
CA ASP A 363 8.92 -31.42 -2.82
C ASP A 363 7.44 -31.05 -2.92
N ARG A 364 6.97 -30.13 -2.07
CA ARG A 364 5.57 -29.76 -1.93
C ARG A 364 5.17 -28.52 -2.71
N ILE A 365 6.02 -28.02 -3.62
CA ILE A 365 5.74 -26.81 -4.40
C ILE A 365 5.66 -27.16 -5.89
N ARG A 366 4.63 -26.60 -6.55
CA ARG A 366 4.45 -26.60 -8.00
C ARG A 366 4.23 -25.18 -8.46
N LEU A 367 4.95 -24.75 -9.47
CA LEU A 367 4.83 -23.43 -10.06
C LEU A 367 3.97 -23.48 -11.32
N TYR A 368 3.02 -22.57 -11.42
CA TYR A 368 2.24 -22.34 -12.62
C TYR A 368 2.45 -20.91 -13.08
N CYS A 369 3.22 -20.76 -14.15
CA CYS A 369 3.73 -19.46 -14.60
C CYS A 369 3.01 -19.02 -15.87
N PHE A 370 2.49 -17.80 -15.89
CA PHE A 370 1.68 -17.28 -17.01
C PHE A 370 2.03 -15.82 -17.33
N GLY A 371 1.51 -15.31 -18.45
CA GLY A 371 1.67 -13.92 -18.84
C GLY A 371 3.04 -13.57 -19.38
N ARG A 372 3.31 -12.27 -19.48
CA ARG A 372 4.50 -11.72 -20.13
C ARG A 372 5.81 -12.33 -19.64
N ASP A 373 6.01 -12.36 -18.34
CA ASP A 373 7.25 -12.83 -17.71
C ASP A 373 7.16 -14.24 -17.14
N GLY A 374 6.13 -15.00 -17.53
CA GLY A 374 5.90 -16.37 -17.08
C GLY A 374 7.07 -17.31 -17.38
N ALA A 375 7.73 -17.17 -18.53
CA ALA A 375 8.89 -17.96 -18.88
C ALA A 375 10.08 -17.73 -17.94
N GLU A 376 10.37 -16.48 -17.60
CA GLU A 376 11.44 -16.13 -16.67
C GLU A 376 11.15 -16.65 -15.24
N LEU A 377 9.89 -16.55 -14.81
CA LEU A 377 9.46 -17.10 -13.52
C LEU A 377 9.61 -18.62 -13.46
N ALA A 378 9.33 -19.32 -14.55
CA ALA A 378 9.49 -20.77 -14.63
C ALA A 378 10.96 -21.23 -14.47
N GLU A 379 11.93 -20.40 -14.86
CA GLU A 379 13.37 -20.65 -14.69
C GLU A 379 13.81 -20.67 -13.23
N LEU A 380 12.98 -20.16 -12.30
CA LEU A 380 13.29 -20.23 -10.87
C LEU A 380 13.36 -21.68 -10.36
N ARG A 381 12.48 -22.57 -10.87
CA ARG A 381 12.49 -24.02 -10.61
C ARG A 381 11.89 -24.77 -11.80
N PRO A 382 12.65 -24.95 -12.89
CA PRO A 382 12.15 -25.55 -14.14
C PRO A 382 11.55 -26.95 -13.95
N GLU A 383 12.10 -27.73 -13.02
CA GLU A 383 11.69 -29.12 -12.76
C GLU A 383 10.28 -29.27 -12.16
N VAL A 384 9.73 -28.21 -11.57
CA VAL A 384 8.38 -28.18 -10.98
C VAL A 384 7.49 -27.10 -11.58
N ALA A 385 7.95 -26.43 -12.62
CA ALA A 385 7.24 -25.33 -13.26
C ALA A 385 6.46 -25.83 -14.49
N VAL A 386 5.24 -25.30 -14.62
CA VAL A 386 4.39 -25.42 -15.80
C VAL A 386 4.16 -24.02 -16.34
N GLN A 387 4.38 -23.82 -17.63
CA GLN A 387 4.07 -22.57 -18.31
C GLN A 387 2.73 -22.65 -19.00
N THR A 388 1.91 -21.64 -18.83
CA THR A 388 0.65 -21.46 -19.54
C THR A 388 0.59 -20.05 -20.12
N GLU A 389 -0.27 -19.83 -21.09
CA GLU A 389 -0.47 -18.50 -21.66
C GLU A 389 -1.24 -17.60 -20.68
N THR A 390 -2.27 -18.15 -20.04
CA THR A 390 -3.16 -17.41 -19.14
C THR A 390 -3.28 -18.06 -17.76
N MET A 391 -3.70 -17.26 -16.78
CA MET A 391 -4.04 -17.73 -15.43
C MET A 391 -5.15 -18.77 -15.46
N GLU A 392 -6.17 -18.60 -16.29
CA GLU A 392 -7.28 -19.53 -16.41
C GLU A 392 -6.81 -20.92 -16.87
N GLN A 393 -5.93 -21.00 -17.86
CA GLN A 393 -5.34 -22.26 -18.30
C GLN A 393 -4.59 -22.95 -17.16
N ALA A 394 -3.81 -22.18 -16.38
CA ALA A 394 -3.11 -22.69 -15.22
C ALA A 394 -4.07 -23.29 -14.18
N MET A 395 -5.11 -22.56 -13.83
CA MET A 395 -6.10 -23.00 -12.84
C MET A 395 -6.86 -24.25 -13.30
N ARG A 396 -7.21 -24.35 -14.59
CA ARG A 396 -7.87 -25.54 -15.16
C ARG A 396 -6.96 -26.76 -15.16
N GLN A 397 -5.65 -26.59 -15.28
CA GLN A 397 -4.68 -27.67 -15.13
C GLN A 397 -4.47 -28.09 -13.66
N ILE A 398 -4.54 -27.17 -12.73
CA ILE A 398 -4.39 -27.44 -11.29
C ILE A 398 -5.60 -28.17 -10.73
N ALA A 399 -6.80 -27.78 -11.11
CA ALA A 399 -8.05 -28.24 -10.49
C ALA A 399 -8.17 -29.78 -10.37
N PRO A 400 -7.85 -30.60 -11.39
CA PRO A 400 -7.93 -32.06 -11.28
C PRO A 400 -6.82 -32.69 -10.43
N LEU A 401 -5.80 -31.94 -10.02
CA LEU A 401 -4.64 -32.44 -9.29
C LEU A 401 -4.73 -32.25 -7.78
N VAL A 402 -5.54 -31.30 -7.32
CA VAL A 402 -5.61 -30.91 -5.90
C VAL A 402 -6.23 -32.01 -5.04
N LYS A 403 -5.72 -32.11 -3.81
CA LYS A 403 -6.15 -33.06 -2.77
C LYS A 403 -6.33 -32.33 -1.45
N ALA A 404 -7.04 -32.94 -0.51
CA ALA A 404 -7.17 -32.42 0.85
C ALA A 404 -5.79 -32.10 1.45
N GLY A 405 -5.66 -30.92 2.04
CA GLY A 405 -4.42 -30.37 2.58
C GLY A 405 -3.67 -29.46 1.61
N ASP A 406 -4.02 -29.47 0.32
CA ASP A 406 -3.37 -28.61 -0.68
C ASP A 406 -3.83 -27.16 -0.62
N MET A 407 -2.97 -26.29 -1.12
CA MET A 407 -3.25 -24.86 -1.27
C MET A 407 -3.02 -24.41 -2.70
N VAL A 408 -3.96 -23.68 -3.26
CA VAL A 408 -3.82 -22.96 -4.52
C VAL A 408 -3.71 -21.47 -4.22
N LEU A 409 -2.54 -20.91 -4.47
CA LEU A 409 -2.21 -19.53 -4.12
C LEU A 409 -1.91 -18.72 -5.37
N LEU A 410 -2.72 -17.70 -5.64
CA LEU A 410 -2.37 -16.64 -6.58
C LEU A 410 -1.60 -15.55 -5.82
N SER A 411 -0.28 -15.54 -5.94
CA SER A 411 0.60 -14.47 -5.46
C SER A 411 1.61 -14.15 -6.56
N PRO A 412 1.22 -13.34 -7.55
CA PRO A 412 1.79 -13.38 -8.89
C PRO A 412 3.15 -12.72 -9.05
N ALA A 413 3.63 -11.94 -8.08
CA ALA A 413 4.89 -11.18 -8.12
C ALA A 413 4.98 -10.13 -9.24
N CYS A 414 3.95 -9.98 -10.04
CA CYS A 414 3.91 -9.16 -11.24
C CYS A 414 2.65 -8.27 -11.27
N ALA A 415 2.76 -7.15 -11.97
CA ALA A 415 1.60 -6.37 -12.35
C ALA A 415 0.69 -7.17 -13.30
N SER A 416 -0.58 -6.79 -13.36
CA SER A 416 -1.62 -7.51 -14.11
C SER A 416 -1.92 -6.92 -15.49
N LEU A 417 -1.31 -5.79 -15.83
CA LEU A 417 -1.71 -4.95 -16.96
C LEU A 417 -1.40 -5.56 -18.35
N ASP A 418 -0.66 -6.66 -18.39
CA ASP A 418 -0.43 -7.42 -19.61
C ASP A 418 -1.67 -8.20 -20.09
N GLN A 419 -2.53 -8.65 -19.18
CA GLN A 419 -3.71 -9.45 -19.47
C GLN A 419 -5.02 -8.95 -18.83
N PHE A 420 -4.94 -8.01 -17.88
CA PHE A 420 -6.10 -7.50 -17.13
C PHE A 420 -6.07 -5.98 -17.06
N LYS A 421 -7.22 -5.38 -16.79
CA LYS A 421 -7.35 -3.94 -16.53
C LYS A 421 -6.57 -3.48 -15.30
N ASN A 422 -6.59 -4.31 -14.25
CA ASN A 422 -5.99 -4.05 -12.95
C ASN A 422 -5.87 -5.37 -12.16
N PHE A 423 -5.26 -5.31 -10.98
CA PHE A 423 -5.10 -6.48 -10.13
C PHE A 423 -6.43 -6.97 -9.55
N GLU A 424 -7.40 -6.08 -9.38
CA GLU A 424 -8.75 -6.40 -8.91
C GLU A 424 -9.45 -7.34 -9.89
N GLN A 425 -9.44 -7.02 -11.18
CA GLN A 425 -10.02 -7.88 -12.21
C GLN A 425 -9.34 -9.26 -12.25
N ARG A 426 -8.01 -9.32 -12.12
CA ARG A 426 -7.28 -10.58 -12.01
C ARG A 426 -7.72 -11.39 -10.80
N GLY A 427 -7.84 -10.74 -9.64
CA GLY A 427 -8.28 -11.39 -8.41
C GLY A 427 -9.74 -11.84 -8.44
N GLU A 428 -10.63 -11.07 -9.05
CA GLU A 428 -12.05 -11.44 -9.25
C GLU A 428 -12.16 -12.66 -10.16
N MET A 429 -11.39 -12.71 -11.24
CA MET A 429 -11.34 -13.88 -12.12
C MET A 429 -10.85 -15.12 -11.39
N PHE A 430 -9.77 -14.99 -10.58
CA PHE A 430 -9.27 -16.09 -9.75
C PHE A 430 -10.35 -16.61 -8.81
N ALA A 431 -11.03 -15.71 -8.08
CA ALA A 431 -12.08 -16.09 -7.13
C ALA A 431 -13.27 -16.78 -7.80
N ARG A 432 -13.67 -16.32 -8.99
CA ARG A 432 -14.73 -16.95 -9.79
C ARG A 432 -14.32 -18.35 -10.26
N LEU A 433 -13.12 -18.49 -10.81
CA LEU A 433 -12.62 -19.78 -11.26
C LEU A 433 -12.39 -20.76 -10.11
N ALA A 434 -11.94 -20.29 -8.95
CA ALA A 434 -11.81 -21.12 -7.76
C ALA A 434 -13.16 -21.74 -7.37
N LYS A 435 -14.24 -20.95 -7.38
CA LYS A 435 -15.59 -21.44 -7.07
C LYS A 435 -16.19 -22.36 -8.14
N GLU A 436 -15.77 -22.17 -9.39
CA GLU A 436 -16.21 -23.02 -10.52
C GLU A 436 -15.50 -24.39 -10.52
N LEU A 437 -14.22 -24.41 -10.19
CA LEU A 437 -13.31 -25.54 -10.37
C LEU A 437 -13.03 -26.33 -9.08
N GLY A 438 -13.21 -25.70 -7.92
CA GLY A 438 -12.82 -26.21 -6.60
C GLY A 438 -13.87 -27.03 -5.85
#